data_d56155fe2b04e22ec14b753896eaa149
#
_entry.id   d56155fe2b04e22ec14b753896eaa149
#
_cell.length_a   1.000
_cell.length_b   1.000
_cell.length_c   1.000
_cell.angle_alpha   90.00
_cell.angle_beta   90.00
_cell.angle_gamma   90.00
#
_symmetry.space_group_name_H-M   'P 1'
#
loop_
_entity.id
_entity.type
_entity.pdbx_description
1 polymer ?
#
loop_
_entity_poly.entity_id
_entity_poly.type
_entity_poly.pdbx_seq_one_letter_code
_entity_poly.pdbx_strand_id
1 'polypeptide(L)'
;MTHDILSVKLYELDKAIGQMHSRIEQGEMDCPEQVEKDIQELRRECRENREMLHNKMKYSKAKLVGRIAEAYDKVDQVIQIAQEPLGISFTEETTKELSAENKILLAEYFLDFAMQASNYALLMSLEAIHAQNDQPTQNP
;
A
#
# COMPACT_ATOMS: atom_id res chain seq x y z
N MET A 1 -2.62 13.44 21.04
CA MET A 1 -1.51 12.46 20.96
C MET A 1 -1.69 11.49 19.81
N THR A 2 -2.73 10.69 19.78
CA THR A 2 -3.06 9.85 18.60
C THR A 2 -3.26 10.68 17.34
N HIS A 3 -3.82 11.88 17.45
CA HIS A 3 -4.05 12.78 16.32
C HIS A 3 -2.74 13.23 15.64
N ASP A 4 -1.70 13.48 16.40
CA ASP A 4 -0.42 13.95 15.84
C ASP A 4 0.24 12.88 14.96
N ILE A 5 0.20 11.61 15.38
CA ILE A 5 0.73 10.49 14.60
C ILE A 5 -0.07 10.32 13.31
N LEU A 6 -1.40 10.38 13.41
CA LEU A 6 -2.27 10.25 12.24
C LEU A 6 -2.10 11.40 11.26
N SER A 7 -1.91 12.63 11.77
CA SER A 7 -1.66 13.80 10.92
C SER A 7 -0.36 13.65 10.13
N VAL A 8 0.72 13.17 10.76
CA VAL A 8 1.99 12.90 10.09
C VAL A 8 1.83 11.84 8.99
N LYS A 9 1.15 10.75 9.31
CA LYS A 9 0.89 9.66 8.35
C LYS A 9 0.05 10.13 7.17
N LEU A 10 -0.97 10.93 7.42
CA LEU A 10 -1.82 11.50 6.37
C LEU A 10 -1.04 12.46 5.47
N TYR A 11 -0.17 13.28 6.06
CA TYR A 11 0.71 14.16 5.28
C TYR A 11 1.65 13.37 4.38
N GLU A 12 2.27 12.32 4.90
CA GLU A 12 3.14 11.43 4.13
C GLU A 12 2.37 10.76 2.97
N LEU A 13 1.15 10.30 3.24
CA LEU A 13 0.29 9.67 2.22
C LEU A 13 -0.11 10.67 1.14
N ASP A 14 -0.52 11.87 1.52
CA ASP A 14 -0.90 12.93 0.58
C ASP A 14 0.27 13.30 -0.33
N LYS A 15 1.45 13.43 0.23
CA LYS A 15 2.69 13.68 -0.52
C LYS A 15 2.99 12.53 -1.49
N ALA A 16 2.87 11.30 -1.04
CA ALA A 16 3.12 10.10 -1.86
C ALA A 16 2.15 10.03 -3.05
N ILE A 17 0.86 10.32 -2.81
CA ILE A 17 -0.17 10.34 -3.87
C ILE A 17 0.13 11.42 -4.91
N GLY A 18 0.50 12.63 -4.45
CA GLY A 18 0.90 13.72 -5.35
C GLY A 18 2.11 13.35 -6.20
N GLN A 19 3.11 12.69 -5.61
CA GLN A 19 4.27 12.19 -6.35
C GLN A 19 3.91 11.09 -7.36
N MET A 20 2.99 10.20 -7.02
CA MET A 20 2.50 9.16 -7.95
C MET A 20 1.88 9.79 -9.19
N HIS A 21 1.04 10.80 -9.00
CA HIS A 21 0.41 11.51 -10.10
C HIS A 21 1.45 12.12 -11.05
N SER A 22 2.43 12.83 -10.49
CA SER A 22 3.52 13.43 -11.28
C SER A 22 4.38 12.38 -11.99
N ARG A 23 4.67 11.27 -11.34
CA ARG A 23 5.49 10.18 -11.92
C ARG A 23 4.78 9.51 -13.09
N ILE A 24 3.46 9.33 -13.02
CA ILE A 24 2.68 8.78 -14.13
C ILE A 24 2.68 9.74 -15.32
N GLU A 25 2.43 11.03 -15.09
CA GLU A 25 2.48 12.04 -16.14
C GLU A 25 3.87 12.10 -16.79
N GLN A 26 4.92 12.08 -15.99
CA GLN A 26 6.29 12.10 -16.49
C GLN A 26 6.61 10.86 -17.31
N GLY A 27 6.14 9.67 -16.86
CA GLY A 27 6.33 8.41 -17.58
C GLY A 27 5.71 8.41 -18.97
N GLU A 28 4.56 9.09 -19.13
CA GLU A 28 3.92 9.23 -20.44
C GLU A 28 4.75 10.09 -21.43
N MET A 29 5.57 10.99 -20.90
CA MET A 29 6.41 11.89 -21.70
C MET A 29 7.83 11.35 -21.92
N ASP A 30 8.31 10.46 -21.08
CA ASP A 30 9.67 9.95 -21.12
C ASP A 30 9.91 8.96 -22.25
N CYS A 31 11.16 8.86 -22.69
CA CYS A 31 11.57 7.83 -23.64
C CYS A 31 11.53 6.43 -22.97
N PRO A 32 11.36 5.35 -23.76
CA PRO A 32 11.26 4.00 -23.22
C PRO A 32 12.43 3.60 -22.31
N GLU A 33 13.63 4.04 -22.59
CA GLU A 33 14.84 3.75 -21.78
C GLU A 33 14.74 4.39 -20.39
N GLN A 34 14.21 5.60 -20.31
CA GLN A 34 14.02 6.27 -19.03
C GLN A 34 12.91 5.60 -18.22
N VAL A 35 11.82 5.22 -18.87
CA VAL A 35 10.72 4.49 -18.21
C VAL A 35 11.23 3.16 -17.63
N GLU A 36 12.08 2.44 -18.36
CA GLU A 36 12.68 1.19 -17.89
C GLU A 36 13.51 1.40 -16.63
N LYS A 37 14.33 2.45 -16.58
CA LYS A 37 15.10 2.81 -15.39
C LYS A 37 14.21 3.14 -14.21
N ASP A 38 13.16 3.89 -14.44
CA ASP A 38 12.19 4.28 -13.40
C ASP A 38 11.47 3.06 -12.84
N ILE A 39 11.12 2.09 -13.69
CA ILE A 39 10.53 0.81 -13.25
C ILE A 39 11.48 0.07 -12.33
N GLN A 40 12.75 -0.06 -12.70
CA GLN A 40 13.75 -0.77 -11.87
C GLN A 40 13.95 -0.09 -10.52
N GLU A 41 14.01 1.23 -10.52
CA GLU A 41 14.14 1.98 -9.28
C GLU A 41 12.91 1.85 -8.40
N LEU A 42 11.71 1.93 -8.95
CA LEU A 42 10.47 1.77 -8.19
C LEU A 42 10.33 0.36 -7.62
N ARG A 43 10.73 -0.67 -8.37
CA ARG A 43 10.78 -2.04 -7.84
C ARG A 43 11.67 -2.15 -6.61
N ARG A 44 12.81 -1.48 -6.63
CA ARG A 44 13.72 -1.41 -5.49
C ARG A 44 13.06 -0.70 -4.31
N GLU A 45 12.45 0.45 -4.55
CA GLU A 45 11.72 1.21 -3.52
C GLU A 45 10.59 0.37 -2.90
N CYS A 46 9.84 -0.36 -3.69
CA CYS A 46 8.77 -1.25 -3.20
C CYS A 46 9.31 -2.35 -2.30
N ARG A 47 10.43 -2.96 -2.68
CA ARG A 47 11.08 -3.98 -1.83
C ARG A 47 11.57 -3.40 -0.51
N GLU A 48 12.22 -2.25 -0.55
CA GLU A 48 12.74 -1.58 0.64
C GLU A 48 11.60 -1.17 1.59
N ASN A 49 10.53 -0.61 1.05
CA ASN A 49 9.37 -0.22 1.84
C ASN A 49 8.68 -1.42 2.48
N ARG A 50 8.56 -2.52 1.75
CA ARG A 50 8.00 -3.77 2.27
C ARG A 50 8.84 -4.33 3.42
N GLU A 51 10.15 -4.39 3.24
CA GLU A 51 11.07 -4.87 4.28
C GLU A 51 11.06 -3.96 5.50
N MET A 52 11.06 -2.66 5.30
CA MET A 52 11.00 -1.68 6.38
C MET A 52 9.72 -1.84 7.20
N LEU A 53 8.57 -1.96 6.55
CA LEU A 53 7.29 -2.15 7.22
C LEU A 53 7.23 -3.49 7.96
N HIS A 54 7.71 -4.56 7.32
CA HIS A 54 7.80 -5.88 7.94
C HIS A 54 8.66 -5.86 9.20
N ASN A 55 9.83 -5.25 9.14
CA ASN A 55 10.74 -5.12 10.29
C ASN A 55 10.12 -4.27 11.42
N LYS A 56 9.46 -3.18 11.07
CA LYS A 56 8.76 -2.33 12.04
C LYS A 56 7.71 -3.12 12.82
N MET A 57 6.93 -3.95 12.14
CA MET A 57 5.91 -4.77 12.77
C MET A 57 6.51 -5.93 13.58
N LYS A 58 7.55 -6.57 13.06
CA LYS A 58 8.23 -7.71 13.70
C LYS A 58 8.79 -7.36 15.06
N TYR A 59 9.35 -6.16 15.20
CA TYR A 59 9.99 -5.72 16.43
C TYR A 59 9.05 -4.96 17.38
N SER A 60 7.78 -4.86 17.06
CA SER A 60 6.81 -4.25 17.94
C SER A 60 6.47 -5.20 19.11
N LYS A 61 6.38 -4.62 20.30
CA LYS A 61 6.01 -5.36 21.52
C LYS A 61 4.49 -5.48 21.69
N ALA A 62 3.71 -4.76 20.90
CA ALA A 62 2.26 -4.80 21.00
C ALA A 62 1.71 -6.08 20.37
N LYS A 63 0.89 -6.83 21.11
CA LYS A 63 0.25 -8.07 20.62
C LYS A 63 -0.61 -7.82 19.37
N LEU A 64 -1.29 -6.68 19.34
CA LEU A 64 -2.11 -6.31 18.18
C LEU A 64 -1.28 -6.19 16.91
N VAL A 65 -0.05 -5.68 17.01
CA VAL A 65 0.84 -5.52 15.86
C VAL A 65 1.25 -6.87 15.27
N GLY A 66 1.41 -7.91 16.10
CA GLY A 66 1.63 -9.28 15.60
C GLY A 66 0.50 -9.77 14.71
N ARG A 67 -0.75 -9.49 15.09
CA ARG A 67 -1.93 -9.83 14.28
C ARG A 67 -1.97 -9.01 12.99
N ILE A 68 -1.60 -7.74 13.05
CA ILE A 68 -1.52 -6.87 11.87
C ILE A 68 -0.43 -7.38 10.92
N ALA A 69 0.72 -7.82 11.46
CA ALA A 69 1.81 -8.38 10.65
C ALA A 69 1.37 -9.62 9.88
N GLU A 70 0.63 -10.55 10.53
CA GLU A 70 0.08 -11.72 9.85
C GLU A 70 -0.90 -11.33 8.74
N ALA A 71 -1.78 -10.36 8.99
CA ALA A 71 -2.70 -9.85 8.00
C ALA A 71 -1.98 -9.19 6.84
N TYR A 72 -0.94 -8.41 7.12
CA TYR A 72 -0.12 -7.76 6.09
C TYR A 72 0.58 -8.78 5.20
N ASP A 73 1.15 -9.84 5.78
CA ASP A 73 1.79 -10.91 5.01
C ASP A 73 0.81 -11.56 4.04
N LYS A 74 -0.44 -11.75 4.46
CA LYS A 74 -1.51 -12.27 3.58
C LYS A 74 -1.83 -11.30 2.45
N VAL A 75 -1.91 -10.00 2.75
CA VAL A 75 -2.14 -8.96 1.73
C VAL A 75 -0.99 -8.94 0.73
N ASP A 76 0.25 -9.00 1.21
CA ASP A 76 1.43 -9.05 0.34
C ASP A 76 1.41 -10.27 -0.58
N GLN A 77 1.03 -11.45 -0.06
CA GLN A 77 0.85 -12.66 -0.86
C GLN A 77 -0.22 -12.48 -1.94
N VAL A 78 -1.35 -11.85 -1.61
CA VAL A 78 -2.41 -11.57 -2.59
C VAL A 78 -1.91 -10.62 -3.68
N ILE A 79 -1.16 -9.60 -3.32
CA ILE A 79 -0.54 -8.67 -4.28
C ILE A 79 0.42 -9.42 -5.22
N GLN A 80 1.25 -10.31 -4.69
CA GLN A 80 2.17 -11.13 -5.49
C GLN A 80 1.40 -12.05 -6.45
N ILE A 81 0.38 -12.73 -5.96
CA ILE A 81 -0.46 -13.64 -6.77
C ILE A 81 -1.17 -12.87 -7.88
N ALA A 82 -1.68 -11.67 -7.60
CA ALA A 82 -2.37 -10.84 -8.59
C ALA A 82 -1.45 -10.41 -9.74
N GLN A 83 -0.15 -10.34 -9.50
CA GLN A 83 0.85 -9.99 -10.51
C GLN A 83 1.30 -11.20 -11.34
N GLU A 84 1.06 -12.42 -10.85
CA GLU A 84 1.40 -13.61 -11.60
C GLU A 84 0.49 -13.75 -12.82
N PRO A 85 1.03 -14.25 -13.96
CA PRO A 85 0.18 -14.59 -15.08
C PRO A 85 -0.88 -15.59 -14.61
N LEU A 86 -2.11 -15.33 -14.93
CA LEU A 86 -3.23 -16.21 -14.58
C LEU A 86 -2.84 -17.67 -14.89
N GLY A 87 -2.85 -18.52 -13.85
CA GLY A 87 -2.39 -19.92 -13.91
C GLY A 87 -3.27 -20.85 -14.72
N ILE A 88 -3.91 -20.33 -15.73
CA ILE A 88 -4.61 -21.08 -16.77
C ILE A 88 -3.54 -21.50 -17.78
N SER A 89 -3.56 -22.76 -18.20
CA SER A 89 -2.61 -23.27 -19.19
C SER A 89 -2.74 -22.49 -20.50
N PHE A 90 -2.07 -21.37 -20.54
CA PHE A 90 -1.88 -20.63 -21.77
C PHE A 90 -0.78 -21.31 -22.59
N THR A 91 -0.90 -21.28 -23.89
CA THR A 91 0.20 -21.61 -24.78
C THR A 91 1.43 -20.79 -24.40
N GLU A 92 2.62 -21.34 -24.58
CA GLU A 92 3.89 -20.75 -24.13
C GLU A 92 4.07 -19.28 -24.51
N GLU A 93 3.37 -18.79 -25.52
CA GLU A 93 3.44 -17.40 -26.00
C GLU A 93 2.66 -16.43 -25.09
N THR A 94 1.70 -16.91 -24.32
CA THR A 94 0.84 -16.06 -23.48
C THR A 94 1.25 -16.03 -22.02
N THR A 95 2.25 -16.82 -21.62
CA THR A 95 2.67 -16.96 -20.23
C THR A 95 3.62 -15.88 -19.74
N LYS A 96 4.09 -14.99 -20.61
CA LYS A 96 5.27 -14.20 -20.27
C LYS A 96 4.99 -12.88 -19.56
N GLU A 97 3.88 -12.22 -19.84
CA GLU A 97 3.56 -10.95 -19.19
C GLU A 97 2.08 -10.64 -19.28
N LEU A 98 1.57 -9.98 -18.24
CA LEU A 98 0.26 -9.35 -18.32
C LEU A 98 0.28 -8.29 -19.41
N SER A 99 -0.79 -8.19 -20.19
CA SER A 99 -0.95 -7.15 -21.20
C SER A 99 -0.94 -5.75 -20.54
N ALA A 100 -0.67 -4.73 -21.31
CA ALA A 100 -0.72 -3.35 -20.84
C ALA A 100 -2.12 -3.03 -20.26
N GLU A 101 -3.17 -3.50 -20.89
CA GLU A 101 -4.55 -3.30 -20.43
C GLU A 101 -4.79 -3.96 -19.06
N ASN A 102 -4.30 -5.18 -18.86
CA ASN A 102 -4.42 -5.87 -17.57
C ASN A 102 -3.60 -5.18 -16.48
N LYS A 103 -2.44 -4.63 -16.81
CA LYS A 103 -1.63 -3.86 -15.86
C LYS A 103 -2.34 -2.57 -15.44
N ILE A 104 -2.98 -1.88 -16.36
CA ILE A 104 -3.78 -0.68 -16.06
C ILE A 104 -4.95 -1.05 -15.14
N LEU A 105 -5.63 -2.14 -15.44
CA LEU A 105 -6.74 -2.64 -14.63
C LEU A 105 -6.29 -2.99 -13.21
N LEU A 106 -5.15 -3.66 -13.05
CA LEU A 106 -4.57 -3.95 -11.73
C LEU A 106 -4.22 -2.67 -10.98
N ALA A 107 -3.62 -1.70 -11.66
CA ALA A 107 -3.30 -0.40 -11.05
C ALA A 107 -4.55 0.30 -10.54
N GLU A 108 -5.63 0.30 -11.33
CA GLU A 108 -6.92 0.86 -10.93
C GLU A 108 -7.46 0.20 -9.65
N TYR A 109 -7.48 -1.13 -9.60
CA TYR A 109 -7.95 -1.84 -8.41
C TYR A 109 -7.03 -1.65 -7.20
N PHE A 110 -5.74 -1.54 -7.39
CA PHE A 110 -4.83 -1.22 -6.27
C PHE A 110 -5.14 0.17 -5.68
N LEU A 111 -5.48 1.14 -6.52
CA LEU A 111 -5.91 2.46 -6.05
C LEU A 111 -7.26 2.38 -5.31
N ASP A 112 -8.18 1.56 -5.79
CA ASP A 112 -9.45 1.31 -5.10
C ASP A 112 -9.22 0.67 -3.73
N PHE A 113 -8.31 -0.29 -3.61
CA PHE A 113 -7.94 -0.89 -2.33
C PHE A 113 -7.30 0.13 -1.39
N ALA A 114 -6.48 1.04 -1.91
CA ALA A 114 -5.90 2.12 -1.12
C ALA A 114 -6.98 3.06 -0.57
N MET A 115 -7.98 3.37 -1.37
CA MET A 115 -9.14 4.15 -0.95
C MET A 115 -9.91 3.44 0.16
N GLN A 116 -10.18 2.15 -0.01
CA GLN A 116 -10.88 1.35 0.99
C GLN A 116 -10.08 1.27 2.30
N ALA A 117 -8.77 1.05 2.22
CA ALA A 117 -7.91 1.03 3.39
C ALA A 117 -7.90 2.38 4.11
N SER A 118 -7.90 3.48 3.37
CA SER A 118 -8.00 4.84 3.93
C SER A 118 -9.32 5.06 4.66
N ASN A 119 -10.42 4.55 4.12
CA ASN A 119 -11.74 4.62 4.78
C ASN A 119 -11.75 3.85 6.10
N TYR A 120 -11.12 2.67 6.15
CA TYR A 120 -10.99 1.92 7.39
C TYR A 120 -10.10 2.65 8.41
N ALA A 121 -9.04 3.31 7.95
CA ALA A 121 -8.22 4.14 8.84
C ALA A 121 -9.03 5.29 9.44
N LEU A 122 -9.89 5.93 8.65
CA LEU A 122 -10.79 6.96 9.14
C LEU A 122 -11.77 6.39 10.16
N LEU A 123 -12.39 5.26 9.86
CA LEU A 123 -13.34 4.59 10.77
C LEU A 123 -12.68 4.28 12.11
N MET A 124 -11.50 3.67 12.09
CA MET A 124 -10.77 3.35 13.33
C MET A 124 -10.39 4.60 14.11
N SER A 125 -10.04 5.67 13.43
CA SER A 125 -9.70 6.95 14.06
C SER A 125 -10.92 7.55 14.78
N LEU A 126 -12.09 7.52 14.13
CA LEU A 126 -13.34 8.03 14.72
C LEU A 126 -13.79 7.14 15.90
N GLU A 127 -13.67 5.83 15.77
CA GLU A 127 -13.98 4.91 16.87
C GLU A 127 -13.04 5.13 18.07
N ALA A 128 -11.77 5.42 17.82
CA ALA A 128 -10.81 5.74 18.88
C ALA A 128 -11.18 7.03 19.61
N ILE A 129 -11.57 8.06 18.88
CA ILE A 129 -12.04 9.33 19.45
C ILE A 129 -13.30 9.10 20.28
N HIS A 130 -14.22 8.33 19.77
CA HIS A 130 -15.46 7.99 20.49
C HIS A 130 -15.14 7.24 21.80
N ALA A 131 -14.27 6.25 21.76
CA ALA A 131 -13.84 5.49 22.93
C ALA A 131 -13.14 6.37 23.97
N GLN A 132 -12.33 7.34 23.55
CA GLN A 132 -11.69 8.29 24.47
C GLN A 132 -12.68 9.22 25.15
N ASN A 133 -13.72 9.64 24.42
CA ASN A 133 -14.77 10.50 24.98
C ASN A 133 -15.68 9.78 25.99
N ASP A 134 -15.85 8.47 25.83
CA ASP A 134 -16.67 7.64 26.72
C ASP A 134 -15.93 7.18 27.99
N GLN A 135 -14.62 7.39 28.05
CA GLN A 135 -13.87 7.05 29.27
C GLN A 135 -14.28 8.01 30.39
N PRO A 136 -14.66 7.45 31.57
CA PRO A 136 -14.97 8.32 32.71
C PRO A 136 -13.74 9.14 33.04
N THR A 137 -13.90 10.46 33.05
CA THR A 137 -12.87 11.35 33.56
C THR A 137 -12.51 10.93 34.97
N GLN A 138 -11.31 10.38 35.14
CA GLN A 138 -10.75 10.20 36.47
C GLN A 138 -10.45 11.59 37.02
N ASN A 139 -11.47 12.23 37.53
CA ASN A 139 -11.24 13.37 38.42
C ASN A 139 -10.88 12.81 39.79
N PRO A 140 -9.76 13.21 40.33
CA PRO A 140 -9.44 12.88 41.72
C PRO A 140 -10.41 13.55 42.67
#